data_408822f7a5f5104d443546fbfb6acf97
#
_entry.id   408822f7a5f5104d443546fbfb6acf97
#
_cell.length_a   1.000
_cell.length_b   1.000
_cell.length_c   1.000
_cell.angle_alpha   90.00
_cell.angle_beta   90.00
_cell.angle_gamma   90.00
#
_symmetry.space_group_name_H-M   'P 1'
#
loop_
_entity.id
_entity.type
_entity.pdbx_description
1 polymer ?
#
loop_
_entity_poly.entity_id
_entity_poly.type
_entity_poly.pdbx_seq_one_letter_code
_entity_poly.pdbx_strand_id
1 'polypeptide(L)'
;MRASLQTLVILGIAVLTGCTVTMAPPGQNTAANPAMLPQTTVVETKAIPVVERRSAIRATGYAVISVQPSDVDAQQRLLAIRASKLDAYRGLTEQVYGQYLDATTTVADMAVMSDTFRTQVEGVIYGARVVSIAPVGEDTYETTMSLDQDVVDDLRALYLASMASRS
;
A
#
# COMPACT_ATOMS: atom_id res chain seq x y z
N MET A 1 20.06 26.41 -42.73
CA MET A 1 21.38 27.05 -42.53
C MET A 1 21.76 26.85 -41.06
N ARG A 2 22.96 26.19 -40.86
CA ARG A 2 23.84 26.11 -39.67
C ARG A 2 23.25 25.45 -38.42
N ALA A 3 23.51 24.18 -38.03
CA ALA A 3 24.82 23.57 -37.67
C ALA A 3 25.48 24.17 -36.45
N SER A 4 25.49 23.36 -35.33
CA SER A 4 26.58 23.26 -34.35
C SER A 4 26.16 22.20 -33.30
N LEU A 5 26.52 21.04 -33.32
CA LEU A 5 27.70 20.23 -33.00
C LEU A 5 28.54 20.77 -31.84
N GLN A 6 28.35 20.27 -30.62
CA GLN A 6 29.39 20.26 -29.60
C GLN A 6 29.35 18.96 -28.78
N THR A 7 30.27 18.11 -29.18
CA THR A 7 30.82 16.96 -28.48
C THR A 7 31.59 17.44 -27.25
N LEU A 8 31.33 16.92 -26.06
CA LEU A 8 32.24 16.99 -24.94
C LEU A 8 32.47 15.60 -24.35
N VAL A 9 33.60 15.05 -24.73
CA VAL A 9 34.25 13.86 -24.15
C VAL A 9 34.89 14.29 -22.84
N ILE A 10 34.53 13.68 -21.73
CA ILE A 10 35.33 13.76 -20.49
C ILE A 10 35.73 12.34 -20.09
N LEU A 11 37.00 12.11 -20.34
CA LEU A 11 37.83 11.01 -19.88
C LEU A 11 38.21 11.28 -18.42
N GLY A 12 38.07 10.32 -17.52
CA GLY A 12 38.47 10.53 -16.12
C GLY A 12 38.50 9.25 -15.29
N ILE A 13 39.59 8.50 -15.43
CA ILE A 13 40.47 7.96 -14.40
C ILE A 13 39.85 7.03 -13.36
N ALA A 14 40.18 5.74 -13.54
CA ALA A 14 40.12 4.66 -12.57
C ALA A 14 41.18 4.88 -11.47
N VAL A 15 40.75 4.83 -10.22
CA VAL A 15 41.64 4.68 -9.06
C VAL A 15 41.35 3.33 -8.41
N LEU A 16 42.28 2.40 -8.68
CA LEU A 16 42.43 1.12 -7.96
C LEU A 16 43.14 1.42 -6.63
N THR A 17 42.47 1.23 -5.52
CA THR A 17 43.09 1.16 -4.20
C THR A 17 43.14 -0.28 -3.72
N GLY A 18 44.35 -0.81 -3.60
CA GLY A 18 44.66 -2.16 -3.25
C GLY A 18 44.36 -2.53 -1.80
N CYS A 19 43.92 -3.77 -1.61
CA CYS A 19 43.91 -4.47 -0.34
C CYS A 19 45.29 -4.86 0.08
N THR A 20 45.84 -4.31 1.14
CA THR A 20 47.07 -4.82 1.79
C THR A 20 46.68 -5.94 2.76
N VAL A 21 47.08 -7.15 2.42
CA VAL A 21 47.06 -8.30 3.32
C VAL A 21 48.29 -8.20 4.22
N THR A 22 48.06 -8.01 5.51
CA THR A 22 49.14 -8.05 6.51
C THR A 22 49.24 -9.49 7.03
N MET A 23 50.31 -10.15 6.65
CA MET A 23 50.76 -11.45 7.22
C MET A 23 51.33 -11.22 8.61
N ALA A 24 50.84 -11.94 9.59
CA ALA A 24 51.41 -12.02 10.92
C ALA A 24 52.41 -13.20 10.99
N PRO A 25 53.57 -13.09 11.70
CA PRO A 25 54.57 -14.13 11.80
C PRO A 25 54.20 -15.22 12.83
N PRO A 26 54.73 -16.44 12.68
CA PRO A 26 54.50 -17.52 13.62
C PRO A 26 55.55 -17.49 14.77
N GLY A 27 55.12 -17.72 15.99
CA GLY A 27 56.01 -18.01 17.12
C GLY A 27 55.40 -17.62 18.46
N GLN A 28 55.06 -18.48 19.27
CA GLN A 28 55.73 -19.27 20.26
C GLN A 28 54.72 -19.79 21.29
N ASN A 29 54.89 -21.09 21.56
CA ASN A 29 54.28 -21.80 22.67
C ASN A 29 54.64 -21.16 24.01
N THR A 30 53.75 -21.13 24.97
CA THR A 30 53.98 -21.67 26.31
C THR A 30 52.78 -21.56 27.24
N ALA A 31 52.61 -22.62 28.00
CA ALA A 31 51.95 -22.72 29.30
C ALA A 31 50.41 -22.94 29.33
N ALA A 32 50.14 -24.17 29.66
CA ALA A 32 48.88 -24.67 30.16
C ALA A 32 48.37 -23.83 31.33
N ASN A 33 47.12 -23.45 31.30
CA ASN A 33 46.38 -23.03 32.48
C ASN A 33 45.04 -23.81 32.53
N PRO A 34 44.74 -24.41 33.67
CA PRO A 34 43.63 -25.35 33.79
C PRO A 34 42.30 -24.68 33.96
N ALA A 35 41.28 -25.34 33.41
CA ALA A 35 39.88 -25.25 33.79
C ALA A 35 39.22 -23.87 33.77
N MET A 36 38.83 -23.48 32.52
CA MET A 36 37.75 -22.51 32.36
C MET A 36 36.54 -23.25 31.81
N LEU A 37 35.54 -23.41 32.66
CA LEU A 37 34.21 -23.92 32.32
C LEU A 37 33.65 -23.16 31.14
N PRO A 38 32.97 -23.81 30.18
CA PRO A 38 32.35 -23.09 29.10
C PRO A 38 31.28 -22.16 29.64
N GLN A 39 31.54 -20.87 29.59
CA GLN A 39 30.50 -19.89 29.84
C GLN A 39 29.53 -19.98 28.63
N THR A 40 28.38 -20.56 28.89
CA THR A 40 27.23 -20.51 27.98
C THR A 40 26.83 -19.06 27.90
N THR A 41 27.29 -18.35 26.86
CA THR A 41 26.74 -17.07 26.49
C THR A 41 25.28 -17.30 26.06
N VAL A 42 24.39 -16.99 26.97
CA VAL A 42 22.95 -16.89 26.64
C VAL A 42 22.84 -15.74 25.68
N VAL A 43 22.73 -16.07 24.38
CA VAL A 43 22.33 -15.08 23.37
C VAL A 43 20.90 -14.74 23.69
N GLU A 44 20.71 -13.59 24.33
CA GLU A 44 19.40 -13.00 24.53
C GLU A 44 18.83 -12.67 23.15
N THR A 45 18.08 -13.59 22.58
CA THR A 45 17.34 -13.37 21.34
C THR A 45 16.25 -12.37 21.65
N LYS A 46 16.55 -11.08 21.44
CA LYS A 46 15.56 -10.02 21.48
C LYS A 46 14.48 -10.38 20.47
N ALA A 47 13.34 -10.84 20.96
CA ALA A 47 12.19 -11.15 20.16
C ALA A 47 11.81 -9.88 19.37
N ILE A 48 12.03 -9.90 18.07
CA ILE A 48 11.50 -8.88 17.18
C ILE A 48 9.99 -9.03 17.26
N PRO A 49 9.23 -7.98 17.64
CA PRO A 49 7.79 -8.09 17.67
C PRO A 49 7.34 -8.47 16.25
N VAL A 50 6.76 -9.65 16.11
CA VAL A 50 6.04 -10.04 14.90
C VAL A 50 4.88 -9.05 14.81
N VAL A 51 5.00 -8.06 13.93
CA VAL A 51 3.88 -7.21 13.56
C VAL A 51 2.88 -8.14 12.89
N GLU A 52 1.91 -8.58 13.66
CA GLU A 52 0.79 -9.36 13.17
C GLU A 52 0.13 -8.51 12.07
N ARG A 53 0.33 -8.92 10.82
CA ARG A 53 -0.33 -8.27 9.69
C ARG A 53 -1.80 -8.60 9.82
N ARG A 54 -2.57 -7.65 10.34
CA ARG A 54 -4.01 -7.76 10.36
C ARG A 54 -4.46 -8.05 8.93
N SER A 55 -5.23 -9.10 8.76
CA SER A 55 -5.86 -9.37 7.48
C SER A 55 -6.71 -8.16 7.09
N ALA A 56 -6.68 -7.79 5.83
CA ALA A 56 -7.44 -6.67 5.31
C ALA A 56 -7.96 -7.02 3.92
N ILE A 57 -9.19 -6.65 3.63
CA ILE A 57 -9.69 -6.69 2.26
C ILE A 57 -9.16 -5.49 1.48
N ARG A 58 -9.07 -5.63 0.17
CA ARG A 58 -8.60 -4.57 -0.72
C ARG A 58 -9.49 -4.47 -1.94
N ALA A 59 -9.67 -3.26 -2.43
CA ALA A 59 -10.29 -3.00 -3.71
C ALA A 59 -9.48 -1.97 -4.49
N THR A 60 -9.47 -2.11 -5.79
CA THR A 60 -8.82 -1.20 -6.72
C THR A 60 -9.87 -0.61 -7.64
N GLY A 61 -9.91 0.70 -7.73
CA GLY A 61 -10.81 1.42 -8.62
C GLY A 61 -10.04 2.19 -9.68
N TYR A 62 -10.66 2.40 -10.82
CA TYR A 62 -10.09 3.03 -12.01
C TYR A 62 -10.94 4.20 -12.48
N ALA A 63 -10.30 5.21 -13.08
CA ALA A 63 -11.00 6.29 -13.75
C ALA A 63 -10.18 6.88 -14.89
N VAL A 64 -10.83 7.07 -16.03
CA VAL A 64 -10.25 7.69 -17.23
C VAL A 64 -10.21 9.21 -17.04
N ILE A 65 -9.09 9.84 -17.40
CA ILE A 65 -8.85 11.28 -17.24
C ILE A 65 -9.65 12.08 -18.26
N SER A 66 -9.55 11.73 -19.53
CA SER A 66 -10.15 12.47 -20.65
C SER A 66 -11.67 12.58 -20.61
N VAL A 67 -12.36 11.65 -19.94
CA VAL A 67 -13.82 11.70 -19.79
C VAL A 67 -14.30 12.55 -18.63
N GLN A 68 -13.40 13.10 -17.83
CA GLN A 68 -13.80 13.92 -16.70
C GLN A 68 -14.33 15.29 -17.13
N PRO A 69 -15.39 15.82 -16.49
CA PRO A 69 -16.08 17.04 -16.90
C PRO A 69 -15.27 18.30 -16.56
N SER A 70 -14.23 18.57 -17.34
CA SER A 70 -13.43 19.80 -17.25
C SER A 70 -12.64 20.02 -18.55
N ASP A 71 -12.42 21.27 -18.92
CA ASP A 71 -11.57 21.67 -20.04
C ASP A 71 -10.12 21.95 -19.61
N VAL A 72 -9.81 21.77 -18.32
CA VAL A 72 -8.48 22.01 -17.75
C VAL A 72 -7.85 20.68 -17.37
N ASP A 73 -6.74 20.30 -17.99
CA ASP A 73 -6.05 19.01 -17.80
C ASP A 73 -5.75 18.70 -16.33
N ALA A 74 -5.26 19.68 -15.59
CA ALA A 74 -4.97 19.50 -14.17
C ALA A 74 -6.23 19.17 -13.35
N GLN A 75 -7.35 19.80 -13.70
CA GLN A 75 -8.64 19.54 -13.07
C GLN A 75 -9.19 18.17 -13.46
N GLN A 76 -9.06 17.76 -14.71
CA GLN A 76 -9.45 16.40 -15.16
C GLN A 76 -8.69 15.33 -14.38
N ARG A 77 -7.38 15.49 -14.18
CA ARG A 77 -6.56 14.56 -13.38
C ARG A 77 -7.04 14.47 -11.93
N LEU A 78 -7.36 15.60 -11.29
CA LEU A 78 -7.89 15.61 -9.94
C LEU A 78 -9.26 14.93 -9.85
N LEU A 79 -10.12 15.13 -10.83
CA LEU A 79 -11.42 14.47 -10.91
C LEU A 79 -11.27 12.96 -11.13
N ALA A 80 -10.34 12.52 -12.00
CA ALA A 80 -10.05 11.10 -12.20
C ALA A 80 -9.54 10.42 -10.93
N ILE A 81 -8.66 11.07 -10.16
CA ILE A 81 -8.22 10.57 -8.84
C ILE A 81 -9.42 10.41 -7.88
N ARG A 82 -10.34 11.36 -7.85
CA ARG A 82 -11.55 11.25 -7.03
C ARG A 82 -12.48 10.14 -7.50
N ALA A 83 -12.67 10.03 -8.80
CA ALA A 83 -13.51 9.00 -9.40
C ALA A 83 -12.94 7.60 -9.18
N SER A 84 -11.64 7.37 -9.37
CA SER A 84 -10.99 6.09 -9.08
C SER A 84 -11.10 5.71 -7.61
N LYS A 85 -11.03 6.69 -6.70
CA LYS A 85 -11.25 6.46 -5.26
C LYS A 85 -12.69 6.04 -4.97
N LEU A 86 -13.69 6.66 -5.61
CA LEU A 86 -15.10 6.27 -5.47
C LEU A 86 -15.35 4.85 -5.99
N ASP A 87 -14.70 4.48 -7.09
CA ASP A 87 -14.78 3.14 -7.65
C ASP A 87 -14.16 2.08 -6.70
N ALA A 88 -13.03 2.39 -6.07
CA ALA A 88 -12.45 1.54 -5.03
C ALA A 88 -13.35 1.39 -3.79
N TYR A 89 -14.03 2.45 -3.35
CA TYR A 89 -15.04 2.34 -2.28
C TYR A 89 -16.20 1.41 -2.64
N ARG A 90 -16.67 1.48 -3.90
CA ARG A 90 -17.70 0.56 -4.40
C ARG A 90 -17.25 -0.88 -4.28
N GLY A 91 -16.04 -1.20 -4.76
CA GLY A 91 -15.47 -2.55 -4.67
C GLY A 91 -15.29 -3.05 -3.23
N LEU A 92 -14.93 -2.18 -2.27
CA LEU A 92 -14.91 -2.54 -0.85
C LEU A 92 -16.32 -2.82 -0.32
N THR A 93 -17.29 -1.99 -0.66
CA THR A 93 -18.69 -2.14 -0.22
C THR A 93 -19.28 -3.45 -0.74
N GLU A 94 -19.01 -3.82 -2.00
CA GLU A 94 -19.41 -5.10 -2.57
C GLU A 94 -18.79 -6.30 -1.81
N GLN A 95 -17.50 -6.21 -1.45
CA GLN A 95 -16.83 -7.27 -0.70
C GLN A 95 -17.37 -7.40 0.74
N VAL A 96 -17.71 -6.29 1.39
CA VAL A 96 -18.26 -6.28 2.76
C VAL A 96 -19.65 -6.88 2.78
N TYR A 97 -20.52 -6.43 1.88
CA TYR A 97 -21.96 -6.76 1.93
C TYR A 97 -22.41 -7.80 0.91
N GLY A 98 -21.53 -8.21 -0.01
CA GLY A 98 -21.84 -9.19 -1.06
C GLY A 98 -22.87 -8.69 -2.06
N GLN A 99 -23.04 -7.36 -2.18
CA GLN A 99 -23.97 -6.75 -3.11
C GLN A 99 -23.27 -6.34 -4.40
N TYR A 100 -23.87 -6.68 -5.52
CA TYR A 100 -23.44 -6.14 -6.81
C TYR A 100 -23.96 -4.72 -6.95
N LEU A 101 -23.05 -3.76 -7.17
CA LEU A 101 -23.38 -2.36 -7.38
C LEU A 101 -23.22 -2.03 -8.86
N ASP A 102 -24.26 -1.39 -9.44
CA ASP A 102 -24.20 -0.95 -10.82
C ASP A 102 -23.00 0.00 -11.05
N ALA A 103 -22.31 -0.19 -12.16
CA ALA A 103 -21.16 0.63 -12.56
C ALA A 103 -21.46 2.13 -12.67
N THR A 104 -22.72 2.50 -12.86
CA THR A 104 -23.19 3.90 -12.94
C THR A 104 -23.51 4.51 -11.59
N THR A 105 -23.69 3.68 -10.55
CA THR A 105 -24.07 4.14 -9.21
C THR A 105 -22.87 4.73 -8.48
N THR A 106 -22.97 5.96 -8.02
CA THR A 106 -21.97 6.59 -7.16
C THR A 106 -22.20 6.24 -5.69
N VAL A 107 -21.16 6.36 -4.85
CA VAL A 107 -21.30 6.19 -3.39
C VAL A 107 -22.32 7.18 -2.81
N ALA A 108 -22.40 8.40 -3.37
CA ALA A 108 -23.38 9.39 -2.96
C ALA A 108 -24.81 8.96 -3.30
N ASP A 109 -25.04 8.39 -4.50
CA ASP A 109 -26.35 7.88 -4.91
C ASP A 109 -26.78 6.70 -4.03
N MET A 110 -25.87 5.81 -3.69
CA MET A 110 -26.11 4.70 -2.77
C MET A 110 -26.54 5.21 -1.37
N ALA A 111 -25.89 6.26 -0.89
CA ALA A 111 -26.23 6.85 0.42
C ALA A 111 -27.64 7.47 0.47
N VAL A 112 -28.18 7.89 -0.68
CA VAL A 112 -29.54 8.48 -0.77
C VAL A 112 -30.63 7.43 -0.82
N MET A 113 -30.34 6.19 -1.26
CA MET A 113 -31.37 5.16 -1.51
C MET A 113 -32.06 4.63 -0.26
N SER A 114 -31.40 4.58 0.90
CA SER A 114 -32.04 4.26 2.18
C SER A 114 -31.13 4.61 3.36
N ASP A 115 -31.69 4.93 4.52
CA ASP A 115 -30.92 5.22 5.74
C ASP A 115 -30.01 4.04 6.16
N THR A 116 -30.46 2.82 5.97
CA THR A 116 -29.66 1.62 6.28
C THR A 116 -28.47 1.49 5.34
N PHE A 117 -28.71 1.69 4.04
CA PHE A 117 -27.67 1.60 3.04
C PHE A 117 -26.63 2.72 3.22
N ARG A 118 -27.12 3.91 3.56
CA ARG A 118 -26.25 5.05 3.91
C ARG A 118 -25.30 4.70 5.06
N THR A 119 -25.80 4.13 6.15
CA THR A 119 -24.98 3.73 7.29
C THR A 119 -23.92 2.68 6.90
N GLN A 120 -24.27 1.74 6.02
CA GLN A 120 -23.36 0.73 5.50
C GLN A 120 -22.20 1.35 4.71
N VAL A 121 -22.53 2.25 3.78
CA VAL A 121 -21.54 2.95 2.95
C VAL A 121 -20.65 3.85 3.81
N GLU A 122 -21.21 4.60 4.74
CA GLU A 122 -20.47 5.44 5.68
C GLU A 122 -19.46 4.61 6.48
N GLY A 123 -19.85 3.45 6.99
CA GLY A 123 -18.94 2.56 7.72
C GLY A 123 -17.73 2.16 6.90
N VAL A 124 -17.91 1.78 5.63
CA VAL A 124 -16.80 1.47 4.71
C VAL A 124 -15.93 2.70 4.43
N ILE A 125 -16.54 3.86 4.20
CA ILE A 125 -15.79 5.10 3.92
C ILE A 125 -14.91 5.49 5.12
N TYR A 126 -15.45 5.44 6.34
CA TYR A 126 -14.69 5.78 7.55
C TYR A 126 -13.56 4.80 7.87
N GLY A 127 -13.77 3.52 7.64
CA GLY A 127 -12.78 2.49 7.94
C GLY A 127 -11.70 2.31 6.88
N ALA A 128 -12.00 2.67 5.62
CA ALA A 128 -11.10 2.41 4.51
C ALA A 128 -9.91 3.38 4.45
N ARG A 129 -8.75 2.85 4.10
CA ARG A 129 -7.49 3.60 3.95
C ARG A 129 -6.97 3.52 2.53
N VAL A 130 -6.46 4.64 2.01
CA VAL A 130 -5.76 4.66 0.72
C VAL A 130 -4.41 3.97 0.87
N VAL A 131 -4.17 2.96 0.04
CA VAL A 131 -2.90 2.24 -0.06
C VAL A 131 -2.01 2.88 -1.11
N SER A 132 -2.58 3.15 -2.30
CA SER A 132 -1.85 3.78 -3.41
C SER A 132 -2.80 4.56 -4.32
N ILE A 133 -2.26 5.58 -4.96
CA ILE A 133 -2.86 6.30 -6.08
C ILE A 133 -1.77 6.44 -7.13
N ALA A 134 -2.00 5.93 -8.33
CA ALA A 134 -1.01 5.95 -9.40
C ALA A 134 -1.66 6.13 -10.77
N PRO A 135 -0.99 6.77 -11.73
CA PRO A 135 -1.39 6.73 -13.11
C PRO A 135 -1.12 5.33 -13.69
N VAL A 136 -2.05 4.83 -14.50
CA VAL A 136 -1.94 3.59 -15.27
C VAL A 136 -2.09 3.92 -16.75
N GLY A 137 -1.01 3.75 -17.50
CA GLY A 137 -0.95 4.25 -18.87
C GLY A 137 -0.96 5.79 -18.92
N GLU A 138 -1.46 6.34 -20.02
CA GLU A 138 -1.44 7.80 -20.26
C GLU A 138 -2.71 8.51 -19.79
N ASP A 139 -3.84 7.81 -19.72
CA ASP A 139 -5.17 8.41 -19.53
C ASP A 139 -6.00 7.78 -18.41
N THR A 140 -5.40 7.07 -17.45
CA THR A 140 -6.15 6.42 -16.38
C THR A 140 -5.45 6.62 -15.03
N TYR A 141 -6.23 6.86 -13.98
CA TYR A 141 -5.79 6.74 -12.59
C TYR A 141 -6.33 5.47 -11.95
N GLU A 142 -5.46 4.84 -11.18
CA GLU A 142 -5.78 3.71 -10.31
C GLU A 142 -5.69 4.15 -8.84
N THR A 143 -6.66 3.76 -8.04
CA THR A 143 -6.61 3.92 -6.58
C THR A 143 -6.84 2.58 -5.92
N THR A 144 -5.89 2.11 -5.12
CA THR A 144 -6.05 0.94 -4.26
C THR A 144 -6.36 1.38 -2.84
N MET A 145 -7.41 0.80 -2.27
CA MET A 145 -7.84 1.03 -0.89
C MET A 145 -7.86 -0.28 -0.10
N SER A 146 -7.74 -0.20 1.22
CA SER A 146 -7.84 -1.33 2.12
C SER A 146 -8.78 -1.04 3.28
N LEU A 147 -9.44 -2.09 3.78
CA LEU A 147 -10.27 -2.08 4.97
C LEU A 147 -9.84 -3.24 5.88
N ASP A 148 -9.57 -2.95 7.15
CA ASP A 148 -9.13 -3.96 8.11
C ASP A 148 -10.24 -4.98 8.37
N GLN A 149 -9.85 -6.25 8.58
CA GLN A 149 -10.81 -7.34 8.75
C GLN A 149 -11.71 -7.15 9.97
N ASP A 150 -11.17 -6.59 11.05
CA ASP A 150 -11.96 -6.30 12.25
C ASP A 150 -13.13 -5.35 11.93
N VAL A 151 -12.88 -4.31 11.12
CA VAL A 151 -13.91 -3.36 10.67
C VAL A 151 -14.93 -4.06 9.74
N VAL A 152 -14.46 -4.95 8.87
CA VAL A 152 -15.34 -5.75 7.99
C VAL A 152 -16.30 -6.59 8.82
N ASP A 153 -15.80 -7.26 9.85
CA ASP A 153 -16.58 -8.15 10.70
C ASP A 153 -17.60 -7.36 11.53
N ASP A 154 -17.23 -6.19 12.07
CA ASP A 154 -18.13 -5.28 12.76
C ASP A 154 -19.27 -4.78 11.85
N LEU A 155 -18.92 -4.34 10.62
CA LEU A 155 -19.90 -3.87 9.65
C LEU A 155 -20.89 -4.97 9.25
N ARG A 156 -20.41 -6.20 9.04
CA ARG A 156 -21.26 -7.36 8.74
C ARG A 156 -22.18 -7.72 9.90
N ALA A 157 -21.67 -7.70 11.14
CA ALA A 157 -22.47 -7.94 12.33
C ALA A 157 -23.61 -6.94 12.49
N LEU A 158 -23.31 -5.64 12.29
CA LEU A 158 -24.32 -4.57 12.31
C LEU A 158 -25.38 -4.75 11.21
N TYR A 159 -24.94 -5.15 10.00
CA TYR A 159 -25.86 -5.40 8.90
C TYR A 159 -26.81 -6.56 9.21
N LEU A 160 -26.29 -7.69 9.67
CA LEU A 160 -27.10 -8.87 10.03
C LEU A 160 -28.09 -8.56 11.16
N ALA A 161 -27.66 -7.79 12.18
CA ALA A 161 -28.53 -7.34 13.26
C ALA A 161 -29.68 -6.47 12.74
N SER A 162 -29.38 -5.56 11.79
CA SER A 162 -30.40 -4.70 11.16
C SER A 162 -31.41 -5.48 10.33
N MET A 163 -30.98 -6.57 9.68
CA MET A 163 -31.88 -7.46 8.92
C MET A 163 -32.80 -8.27 9.84
N ALA A 164 -32.25 -8.78 10.95
CA ALA A 164 -33.02 -9.54 11.93
C ALA A 164 -34.11 -8.71 12.64
N SER A 165 -33.88 -7.40 12.81
CA SER A 165 -34.85 -6.50 13.43
C SER A 165 -36.01 -6.12 12.51
N ARG A 166 -35.95 -6.43 11.20
CA ARG A 166 -36.99 -6.12 10.20
C ARG A 166 -37.88 -7.32 9.86
N SER A 167 -37.48 -8.53 10.24
CA SER A 167 -38.22 -9.77 10.06
C SER A 167 -39.15 -10.02 11.26
#